data_022f961d8549381f590ceec99d7e944a
#
_entry.id   022f961d8549381f590ceec99d7e944a
#
_cell.length_a   1.000
_cell.length_b   1.000
_cell.length_c   1.000
_cell.angle_alpha   90.00
_cell.angle_beta   90.00
_cell.angle_gamma   90.00
#
_symmetry.space_group_name_H-M   'P 1'
#
loop_
_entity.id
_entity.type
_entity.pdbx_description
1 polymer ?
#
loop_
_entity_poly.entity_id
_entity_poly.type
_entity_poly.pdbx_seq_one_letter_code
_entity_poly.pdbx_strand_id
1 'polypeptide(L)'
;MCLYPRLIKNNKYKENKKNKGVIPEVKDKRVLSVPVGCGKCIECRKKKARDWQVRLSEDLRVNKNAKFVTLTFSEHALDKLDREIKGVSGYERDNEICSLAVRRFTERWRKKWGKTIRHWLVTELGGNYTERVHLHGLLWTDSNIAEIREKWQYGRVVLGNGKEHYVSEKTVNYIVKYISKIDEKHKEYKGRIYTSNGIGREYVNRDDSKLNVYRKEGETKETYTTRTGVELGLPVYYRNKIYNEDERESLWLEKLDKEERYVCGVKVDISEGEEEYFKLLEVKRDYNKRMGYGDDEKNWELKRYENQRRNLIKMERIKKLYDKETGQIGRKKVNK
;
A
#
# COMPACT_ATOMS: atom_id res chain seq x y z
N MET A 1 -5.78 -3.42 15.77
CA MET A 1 -6.03 -4.81 15.27
C MET A 1 -7.02 -4.73 14.11
N CYS A 2 -7.04 -5.71 13.18
CA CYS A 2 -8.05 -5.72 12.11
C CYS A 2 -9.45 -5.88 12.68
N LEU A 3 -10.44 -5.15 12.13
CA LEU A 3 -11.84 -5.27 12.55
C LEU A 3 -12.52 -6.55 12.07
N TYR A 4 -11.99 -7.16 11.00
CA TYR A 4 -12.51 -8.38 10.37
C TYR A 4 -11.34 -9.36 10.12
N PRO A 5 -10.71 -9.90 11.18
CA PRO A 5 -9.61 -10.84 11.01
C PRO A 5 -10.13 -12.18 10.48
N ARG A 6 -9.34 -12.83 9.63
CA ARG A 6 -9.59 -14.19 9.18
C ARG A 6 -8.53 -15.12 9.76
N LEU A 7 -8.95 -16.23 10.32
CA LEU A 7 -8.02 -17.26 10.75
C LEU A 7 -7.63 -18.12 9.54
N ILE A 8 -6.35 -18.24 9.31
CA ILE A 8 -5.78 -19.13 8.29
C ILE A 8 -4.86 -20.14 8.96
N LYS A 9 -4.74 -21.34 8.40
CA LYS A 9 -3.79 -22.32 8.89
C LYS A 9 -2.37 -21.75 8.83
N ASN A 10 -1.62 -21.92 9.91
CA ASN A 10 -0.23 -21.50 9.97
C ASN A 10 0.63 -22.34 9.01
N ASN A 11 1.35 -21.66 8.11
CA ASN A 11 2.18 -22.37 7.14
C ASN A 11 3.37 -23.12 7.76
N LYS A 12 3.82 -22.76 8.97
CA LYS A 12 4.85 -23.49 9.70
C LYS A 12 4.41 -24.96 9.93
N TYR A 13 3.12 -25.18 10.19
CA TYR A 13 2.52 -26.48 10.48
C TYR A 13 1.78 -27.10 9.29
N LYS A 14 2.32 -26.85 8.09
CA LYS A 14 1.93 -27.48 6.83
C LYS A 14 3.18 -27.88 6.07
N GLU A 15 3.09 -28.95 5.29
CA GLU A 15 4.12 -29.29 4.33
C GLU A 15 4.36 -28.12 3.35
N ASN A 16 5.58 -27.67 3.26
CA ASN A 16 5.98 -26.61 2.34
C ASN A 16 7.48 -26.68 2.05
N LYS A 17 7.94 -25.89 1.07
CA LYS A 17 9.36 -25.87 0.67
C LYS A 17 10.32 -25.44 1.78
N LYS A 18 9.88 -24.62 2.74
CA LYS A 18 10.75 -24.14 3.82
C LYS A 18 11.05 -25.22 4.85
N ASN A 19 10.04 -26.02 5.22
CA ASN A 19 10.20 -27.12 6.15
C ASN A 19 10.54 -28.46 5.46
N LYS A 20 10.83 -28.41 4.14
CA LYS A 20 11.20 -29.60 3.34
C LYS A 20 10.20 -30.76 3.47
N GLY A 21 8.92 -30.46 3.67
CA GLY A 21 7.86 -31.47 3.88
C GLY A 21 7.75 -31.99 5.32
N VAL A 22 8.64 -31.61 6.23
CA VAL A 22 8.61 -32.04 7.64
C VAL A 22 7.81 -31.05 8.46
N ILE A 23 6.74 -31.49 9.07
CA ILE A 23 5.89 -30.67 9.95
C ILE A 23 6.49 -30.69 11.36
N PRO A 24 6.82 -29.50 11.95
CA PRO A 24 7.33 -29.43 13.32
C PRO A 24 6.30 -29.92 14.34
N GLU A 25 6.76 -30.38 15.48
CA GLU A 25 5.90 -30.70 16.61
C GLU A 25 5.11 -29.48 17.10
N VAL A 26 3.84 -29.71 17.38
CA VAL A 26 2.93 -28.62 17.84
C VAL A 26 2.93 -28.63 19.37
N LYS A 27 3.61 -27.64 19.97
CA LYS A 27 3.64 -27.50 21.44
C LYS A 27 2.39 -26.83 21.98
N ASP A 28 1.82 -25.89 21.25
CA ASP A 28 0.59 -25.19 21.61
C ASP A 28 -0.38 -25.16 20.42
N LYS A 29 -1.59 -25.68 20.58
CA LYS A 29 -2.60 -25.75 19.50
C LYS A 29 -3.05 -24.37 19.00
N ARG A 30 -2.93 -23.31 19.80
CA ARG A 30 -3.30 -21.94 19.43
C ARG A 30 -2.49 -21.39 18.25
N VAL A 31 -1.28 -21.91 18.02
CA VAL A 31 -0.42 -21.52 16.89
C VAL A 31 -0.79 -22.16 15.56
N LEU A 32 -1.66 -23.16 15.54
CA LEU A 32 -2.10 -23.83 14.30
C LEU A 32 -2.85 -22.89 13.35
N SER A 33 -3.42 -21.82 13.88
CA SER A 33 -4.10 -20.79 13.10
C SER A 33 -3.56 -19.41 13.45
N VAL A 34 -3.38 -18.57 12.43
CA VAL A 34 -2.93 -17.19 12.60
C VAL A 34 -3.96 -16.22 12.03
N PRO A 35 -4.23 -15.09 12.72
CA PRO A 35 -5.14 -14.08 12.22
C PRO A 35 -4.47 -13.26 11.12
N VAL A 36 -5.15 -13.15 9.99
CA VAL A 36 -4.75 -12.29 8.87
C VAL A 36 -5.73 -11.15 8.71
N GLY A 37 -5.20 -9.94 8.54
CA GLY A 37 -6.02 -8.76 8.34
C GLY A 37 -6.77 -8.77 7.01
N CYS A 38 -7.98 -8.23 6.99
CA CYS A 38 -8.81 -8.13 5.77
C CYS A 38 -8.20 -7.21 4.68
N GLY A 39 -7.30 -6.31 5.06
CA GLY A 39 -6.66 -5.35 4.14
C GLY A 39 -7.55 -4.18 3.68
N LYS A 40 -8.83 -4.15 4.07
CA LYS A 40 -9.83 -3.20 3.59
C LYS A 40 -10.28 -2.22 4.69
N CYS A 41 -10.44 -2.68 5.93
CA CYS A 41 -10.92 -1.87 7.03
C CYS A 41 -9.96 -0.74 7.38
N ILE A 42 -10.47 0.26 8.10
CA ILE A 42 -9.72 1.45 8.53
C ILE A 42 -8.41 1.09 9.23
N GLU A 43 -8.43 0.07 10.12
CA GLU A 43 -7.24 -0.35 10.86
C GLU A 43 -6.18 -0.99 9.97
N CYS A 44 -6.58 -1.84 9.01
CA CYS A 44 -5.65 -2.43 8.06
C CYS A 44 -5.00 -1.38 7.16
N ARG A 45 -5.79 -0.40 6.69
CA ARG A 45 -5.26 0.70 5.87
C ARG A 45 -4.35 1.62 6.66
N LYS A 46 -4.74 2.00 7.88
CA LYS A 46 -3.89 2.79 8.79
C LYS A 46 -2.60 2.06 9.15
N LYS A 47 -2.69 0.76 9.45
CA LYS A 47 -1.49 -0.06 9.71
C LYS A 47 -0.54 -0.07 8.51
N LYS A 48 -1.05 -0.33 7.31
CA LYS A 48 -0.24 -0.32 6.09
C LYS A 48 0.41 1.05 5.84
N ALA A 49 -0.31 2.14 6.09
CA ALA A 49 0.23 3.50 5.97
C ALA A 49 1.35 3.75 6.98
N ARG A 50 1.16 3.38 8.27
CA ARG A 50 2.19 3.49 9.32
C ARG A 50 3.43 2.64 9.02
N ASP A 51 3.24 1.40 8.57
CA ASP A 51 4.36 0.52 8.20
C ASP A 51 5.21 1.16 7.08
N TRP A 52 4.59 1.80 6.09
CA TRP A 52 5.30 2.51 5.04
C TRP A 52 5.87 3.85 5.50
N GLN A 53 5.17 4.59 6.36
CA GLN A 53 5.68 5.82 6.96
C GLN A 53 7.03 5.58 7.64
N VAL A 54 7.10 4.58 8.50
CA VAL A 54 8.35 4.21 9.20
C VAL A 54 9.44 3.82 8.19
N ARG A 55 9.14 2.95 7.24
CA ARG A 55 10.13 2.47 6.26
C ARG A 55 10.66 3.58 5.35
N LEU A 56 9.79 4.48 4.89
CA LEU A 56 10.18 5.61 4.06
C LEU A 56 10.99 6.63 4.86
N SER A 57 10.61 6.92 6.10
CA SER A 57 11.38 7.80 6.98
C SER A 57 12.78 7.25 7.25
N GLU A 58 12.91 5.95 7.46
CA GLU A 58 14.22 5.31 7.61
C GLU A 58 15.05 5.32 6.32
N ASP A 59 14.40 5.13 5.17
CA ASP A 59 15.10 5.23 3.88
C ASP A 59 15.65 6.65 3.64
N LEU A 60 14.87 7.68 3.97
CA LEU A 60 15.29 9.08 3.87
C LEU A 60 16.42 9.46 4.85
N ARG A 61 16.68 8.70 5.90
CA ARG A 61 17.83 8.93 6.77
C ARG A 61 19.14 8.68 6.05
N VAL A 62 19.16 7.68 5.19
CA VAL A 62 20.35 7.23 4.45
C VAL A 62 20.40 7.86 3.05
N ASN A 63 19.30 7.79 2.32
CA ASN A 63 19.22 8.25 0.94
C ASN A 63 18.56 9.63 0.87
N LYS A 64 19.37 10.70 0.70
CA LYS A 64 18.93 12.09 0.77
C LYS A 64 18.40 12.66 -0.55
N ASN A 65 18.67 12.00 -1.67
CA ASN A 65 18.34 12.46 -3.02
C ASN A 65 16.92 12.05 -3.50
N ALA A 66 15.98 11.89 -2.56
CA ALA A 66 14.59 11.60 -2.90
C ALA A 66 13.90 12.82 -3.50
N LYS A 67 13.13 12.58 -4.57
CA LYS A 67 12.26 13.57 -5.21
C LYS A 67 10.80 13.10 -5.11
N PHE A 68 9.91 13.96 -4.66
CA PHE A 68 8.47 13.68 -4.69
C PHE A 68 7.95 13.93 -6.11
N VAL A 69 7.33 12.90 -6.70
CA VAL A 69 6.85 12.94 -8.07
C VAL A 69 5.36 12.57 -8.17
N THR A 70 4.70 13.20 -9.13
CA THR A 70 3.43 12.74 -9.68
C THR A 70 3.66 12.36 -11.14
N LEU A 71 3.41 11.10 -11.48
CA LEU A 71 3.54 10.55 -12.81
C LEU A 71 2.14 10.33 -13.41
N THR A 72 1.82 11.06 -14.46
CA THR A 72 0.50 10.99 -15.10
C THR A 72 0.56 10.21 -16.42
N PHE A 73 -0.61 9.94 -16.99
CA PHE A 73 -0.75 9.33 -18.31
C PHE A 73 -1.54 10.25 -19.23
N SER A 74 -1.15 10.31 -20.50
CA SER A 74 -2.00 10.81 -21.58
C SER A 74 -3.01 9.74 -21.99
N GLU A 75 -4.12 10.15 -22.63
CA GLU A 75 -5.11 9.18 -23.14
C GLU A 75 -4.49 8.22 -24.14
N HIS A 76 -3.67 8.76 -25.05
CA HIS A 76 -2.96 7.95 -26.05
C HIS A 76 -2.04 6.89 -25.40
N ALA A 77 -1.30 7.28 -24.35
CA ALA A 77 -0.45 6.33 -23.64
C ALA A 77 -1.25 5.26 -22.90
N LEU A 78 -2.39 5.64 -22.30
CA LEU A 78 -3.29 4.69 -21.65
C LEU A 78 -3.87 3.70 -22.66
N ASP A 79 -4.36 4.17 -23.81
CA ASP A 79 -4.91 3.30 -24.85
C ASP A 79 -3.84 2.32 -25.38
N LYS A 80 -2.63 2.82 -25.65
CA LYS A 80 -1.52 1.97 -26.10
C LYS A 80 -1.15 0.88 -25.09
N LEU A 81 -1.03 1.22 -23.81
CA LEU A 81 -0.69 0.26 -22.77
C LEU A 81 -1.84 -0.71 -22.51
N ASP A 82 -3.08 -0.22 -22.57
CA ASP A 82 -4.28 -1.02 -22.35
C ASP A 82 -4.44 -2.15 -23.37
N ARG A 83 -4.10 -1.92 -24.66
CA ARG A 83 -4.15 -2.97 -25.70
C ARG A 83 -3.25 -4.16 -25.41
N GLU A 84 -2.21 -3.97 -24.60
CA GLU A 84 -1.29 -5.03 -24.23
C GLU A 84 -1.75 -5.85 -23.00
N ILE A 85 -2.73 -5.34 -22.25
CA ILE A 85 -3.22 -5.99 -21.03
C ILE A 85 -4.34 -6.97 -21.38
N LYS A 86 -4.17 -8.23 -20.97
CA LYS A 86 -5.14 -9.32 -21.21
C LYS A 86 -5.61 -9.92 -19.89
N GLY A 87 -6.81 -10.50 -19.88
CA GLY A 87 -7.31 -11.34 -18.78
C GLY A 87 -7.80 -10.63 -17.53
N VAL A 88 -7.73 -9.28 -17.48
CA VAL A 88 -8.19 -8.48 -16.33
C VAL A 88 -9.06 -7.32 -16.79
N SER A 89 -9.96 -6.85 -15.91
CA SER A 89 -10.90 -5.77 -16.18
C SER A 89 -11.00 -4.79 -15.01
N GLY A 90 -11.68 -3.67 -15.23
CA GLY A 90 -11.96 -2.67 -14.21
C GLY A 90 -10.69 -2.11 -13.57
N TYR A 91 -10.71 -1.92 -12.27
CA TYR A 91 -9.61 -1.35 -11.50
C TYR A 91 -8.33 -2.18 -11.48
N GLU A 92 -8.45 -3.48 -11.60
CA GLU A 92 -7.25 -4.33 -11.69
C GLU A 92 -6.51 -4.08 -13.01
N ARG A 93 -7.25 -3.84 -14.10
CA ARG A 93 -6.67 -3.45 -15.37
C ARG A 93 -5.92 -2.11 -15.29
N ASP A 94 -6.47 -1.10 -14.60
CA ASP A 94 -5.76 0.16 -14.35
C ASP A 94 -4.42 -0.07 -13.61
N ASN A 95 -4.43 -0.94 -12.61
CA ASN A 95 -3.21 -1.29 -11.89
C ASN A 95 -2.21 -2.06 -12.75
N GLU A 96 -2.67 -2.94 -13.66
CA GLU A 96 -1.77 -3.66 -14.59
C GLU A 96 -1.15 -2.72 -15.63
N ILE A 97 -1.90 -1.74 -16.14
CA ILE A 97 -1.36 -0.65 -16.98
C ILE A 97 -0.21 0.06 -16.26
N CYS A 98 -0.42 0.43 -14.99
CA CYS A 98 0.61 1.05 -14.18
C CYS A 98 1.81 0.11 -13.94
N SER A 99 1.56 -1.18 -13.71
CA SER A 99 2.63 -2.19 -13.56
C SER A 99 3.52 -2.24 -14.79
N LEU A 100 2.91 -2.30 -15.98
CA LEU A 100 3.63 -2.32 -17.25
C LEU A 100 4.43 -1.03 -17.46
N ALA A 101 3.81 0.14 -17.18
CA ALA A 101 4.45 1.44 -17.33
C ALA A 101 5.65 1.60 -16.39
N VAL A 102 5.51 1.26 -15.11
CA VAL A 102 6.59 1.35 -14.11
C VAL A 102 7.73 0.39 -14.46
N ARG A 103 7.41 -0.85 -14.87
CA ARG A 103 8.43 -1.81 -15.32
C ARG A 103 9.24 -1.24 -16.48
N ARG A 104 8.59 -0.74 -17.53
CA ARG A 104 9.26 -0.15 -18.71
C ARG A 104 10.04 1.12 -18.37
N PHE A 105 9.52 1.93 -17.47
CA PHE A 105 10.23 3.10 -16.96
C PHE A 105 11.54 2.70 -16.27
N THR A 106 11.48 1.74 -15.36
CA THR A 106 12.67 1.26 -14.64
C THR A 106 13.66 0.53 -15.55
N GLU A 107 13.20 -0.17 -16.60
CA GLU A 107 14.04 -0.78 -17.63
C GLU A 107 14.77 0.27 -18.49
N ARG A 108 14.05 1.31 -18.96
CA ARG A 108 14.67 2.44 -19.70
C ARG A 108 15.68 3.19 -18.85
N TRP A 109 15.38 3.34 -17.56
CA TRP A 109 16.31 3.92 -16.60
C TRP A 109 17.58 3.09 -16.49
N ARG A 110 17.43 1.78 -16.25
CA ARG A 110 18.56 0.85 -16.14
C ARG A 110 19.43 0.83 -17.40
N LYS A 111 18.84 0.91 -18.58
CA LYS A 111 19.58 0.97 -19.84
C LYS A 111 20.48 2.20 -19.95
N LYS A 112 20.05 3.36 -19.39
CA LYS A 112 20.84 4.61 -19.44
C LYS A 112 21.93 4.66 -18.37
N TRP A 113 21.61 4.25 -17.13
CA TRP A 113 22.50 4.44 -15.96
C TRP A 113 23.07 3.15 -15.38
N GLY A 114 22.88 2.00 -16.01
CA GLY A 114 23.40 0.70 -15.56
C GLY A 114 22.71 0.12 -14.31
N LYS A 115 21.91 0.92 -13.61
CA LYS A 115 21.18 0.55 -12.39
C LYS A 115 19.73 1.00 -12.42
N THR A 116 18.85 0.24 -11.76
CA THR A 116 17.44 0.59 -11.64
C THR A 116 17.27 1.79 -10.70
N ILE A 117 16.39 2.73 -11.05
CA ILE A 117 16.03 3.83 -10.16
C ILE A 117 15.35 3.28 -8.90
N ARG A 118 15.82 3.75 -7.75
CA ARG A 118 15.17 3.45 -6.47
C ARG A 118 13.85 4.22 -6.41
N HIS A 119 12.75 3.54 -6.09
CA HIS A 119 11.42 4.13 -6.15
C HIS A 119 10.46 3.54 -5.12
N TRP A 120 9.50 4.34 -4.75
CA TRP A 120 8.27 3.96 -4.07
C TRP A 120 7.13 4.79 -4.65
N LEU A 121 6.19 4.14 -5.31
CA LEU A 121 5.09 4.75 -6.05
C LEU A 121 3.77 4.10 -5.64
N VAL A 122 2.70 4.87 -5.55
CA VAL A 122 1.36 4.39 -5.27
C VAL A 122 0.38 4.91 -6.31
N THR A 123 -0.54 4.08 -6.78
CA THR A 123 -1.57 4.48 -7.74
C THR A 123 -2.74 5.17 -7.05
N GLU A 124 -3.27 6.20 -7.69
CA GLU A 124 -4.51 6.88 -7.34
C GLU A 124 -5.35 7.11 -8.61
N LEU A 125 -6.67 7.15 -8.45
CA LEU A 125 -7.58 7.60 -9.50
C LEU A 125 -7.85 9.09 -9.34
N GLY A 126 -7.88 9.84 -10.45
CA GLY A 126 -8.19 11.26 -10.44
C GLY A 126 -9.62 11.53 -10.01
N GLY A 127 -9.83 12.45 -9.09
CA GLY A 127 -11.14 12.75 -8.51
C GLY A 127 -12.10 13.50 -9.43
N ASN A 128 -11.59 14.33 -10.37
CA ASN A 128 -12.40 15.22 -11.19
C ASN A 128 -12.30 14.87 -12.69
N TYR A 129 -13.44 14.83 -13.36
CA TYR A 129 -13.67 14.73 -14.81
C TYR A 129 -13.15 13.47 -15.52
N THR A 130 -11.89 13.10 -15.41
CA THR A 130 -11.33 12.01 -16.22
C THR A 130 -11.14 10.71 -15.49
N GLU A 131 -11.08 10.75 -14.18
CA GLU A 131 -10.79 9.58 -13.32
C GLU A 131 -9.56 8.76 -13.81
N ARG A 132 -8.60 9.44 -14.46
CA ARG A 132 -7.40 8.78 -14.97
C ARG A 132 -6.51 8.33 -13.82
N VAL A 133 -5.99 7.13 -13.95
CA VAL A 133 -4.98 6.63 -13.03
C VAL A 133 -3.70 7.44 -13.15
N HIS A 134 -3.07 7.71 -12.03
CA HIS A 134 -1.74 8.33 -11.91
C HIS A 134 -1.00 7.76 -10.72
N LEU A 135 0.29 8.08 -10.62
CA LEU A 135 1.13 7.58 -9.55
C LEU A 135 1.70 8.76 -8.76
N HIS A 136 1.63 8.66 -7.45
CA HIS A 136 2.35 9.53 -6.52
C HIS A 136 3.46 8.75 -5.84
N GLY A 137 4.59 9.40 -5.54
CA GLY A 137 5.61 8.73 -4.77
C GLY A 137 6.97 9.38 -4.77
N LEU A 138 7.97 8.60 -4.44
CA LEU A 138 9.35 9.01 -4.33
C LEU A 138 10.23 8.31 -5.37
N LEU A 139 11.10 9.07 -6.00
CA LEU A 139 12.20 8.57 -6.81
C LEU A 139 13.51 9.08 -6.17
N TRP A 140 14.46 8.17 -5.94
CA TRP A 140 15.77 8.54 -5.42
C TRP A 140 16.75 8.64 -6.58
N THR A 141 17.12 9.88 -6.92
CA THR A 141 18.01 10.19 -8.04
C THR A 141 18.51 11.62 -7.95
N ASP A 142 19.73 11.83 -8.41
CA ASP A 142 20.31 13.16 -8.61
C ASP A 142 19.96 13.74 -9.98
N SER A 143 19.39 12.92 -10.88
CA SER A 143 18.93 13.35 -12.19
C SER A 143 17.86 14.44 -12.10
N ASN A 144 17.88 15.35 -13.05
CA ASN A 144 16.88 16.43 -13.14
C ASN A 144 15.53 15.93 -13.68
N ILE A 145 14.53 16.81 -13.64
CA ILE A 145 13.17 16.47 -14.08
C ILE A 145 13.09 16.13 -15.58
N ALA A 146 13.93 16.75 -16.41
CA ALA A 146 13.92 16.50 -17.85
C ALA A 146 14.33 15.05 -18.15
N GLU A 147 15.34 14.52 -17.45
CA GLU A 147 15.77 13.13 -17.55
C GLU A 147 14.70 12.16 -17.06
N ILE A 148 13.99 12.49 -15.98
CA ILE A 148 12.87 11.68 -15.49
C ILE A 148 11.75 11.67 -16.55
N ARG A 149 11.40 12.82 -17.15
CA ARG A 149 10.39 12.92 -18.22
C ARG A 149 10.79 12.11 -19.45
N GLU A 150 12.04 12.19 -19.87
CA GLU A 150 12.59 11.43 -20.99
C GLU A 150 12.37 9.92 -20.82
N LYS A 151 12.46 9.43 -19.58
CA LYS A 151 12.30 7.99 -19.29
C LYS A 151 10.87 7.58 -18.95
N TRP A 152 10.02 8.50 -18.44
CA TRP A 152 8.62 8.20 -18.15
C TRP A 152 7.80 7.98 -19.42
N GLN A 153 7.82 8.88 -20.35
CA GLN A 153 7.24 8.80 -21.72
C GLN A 153 5.71 8.59 -21.82
N TYR A 154 4.98 8.49 -20.73
CA TYR A 154 3.53 8.19 -20.77
C TYR A 154 2.65 9.39 -20.52
N GLY A 155 3.22 10.48 -20.01
CA GLY A 155 2.49 11.69 -19.67
C GLY A 155 3.36 12.70 -18.96
N ARG A 156 2.74 13.54 -18.15
CA ARG A 156 3.46 14.59 -17.42
C ARG A 156 4.15 14.00 -16.18
N VAL A 157 5.32 14.55 -15.88
CA VAL A 157 6.02 14.36 -14.61
C VAL A 157 5.99 15.70 -13.88
N VAL A 158 5.43 15.71 -12.68
CA VAL A 158 5.36 16.89 -11.82
C VAL A 158 6.17 16.61 -10.57
N LEU A 159 7.04 17.55 -10.17
CA LEU A 159 7.79 17.47 -8.90
C LEU A 159 7.03 18.24 -7.83
N GLY A 160 6.64 17.56 -6.76
CA GLY A 160 5.97 18.13 -5.60
C GLY A 160 4.89 19.17 -5.98
N ASN A 161 5.00 20.38 -5.46
CA ASN A 161 4.16 21.54 -5.79
C ASN A 161 4.73 22.39 -6.95
N GLY A 162 5.40 21.77 -7.90
CA GLY A 162 6.01 22.45 -9.06
C GLY A 162 7.44 22.93 -8.85
N LYS A 163 8.02 22.76 -7.68
CA LYS A 163 9.41 23.07 -7.34
C LYS A 163 10.15 21.82 -6.89
N GLU A 164 11.46 21.76 -7.13
CA GLU A 164 12.30 20.74 -6.49
C GLU A 164 12.40 21.05 -5.00
N HIS A 165 11.63 20.33 -4.21
CA HIS A 165 11.64 20.48 -2.76
C HIS A 165 12.39 19.32 -2.11
N TYR A 166 13.10 19.63 -1.06
CA TYR A 166 13.66 18.64 -0.15
C TYR A 166 12.54 17.75 0.41
N VAL A 167 12.67 16.45 0.20
CA VAL A 167 11.71 15.47 0.73
C VAL A 167 11.97 15.27 2.22
N SER A 168 10.99 15.58 3.03
CA SER A 168 11.02 15.50 4.48
C SER A 168 10.04 14.45 5.01
N GLU A 169 10.04 14.21 6.32
CA GLU A 169 9.02 13.39 6.98
C GLU A 169 7.60 13.93 6.76
N LYS A 170 7.42 15.24 6.60
CA LYS A 170 6.13 15.85 6.22
C LYS A 170 5.67 15.35 4.85
N THR A 171 6.59 15.25 3.90
CA THR A 171 6.33 14.69 2.57
C THR A 171 5.94 13.22 2.65
N VAL A 172 6.64 12.43 3.47
CA VAL A 172 6.30 11.02 3.72
C VAL A 172 4.88 10.91 4.29
N ASN A 173 4.56 11.70 5.32
CA ASN A 173 3.23 11.72 5.93
C ASN A 173 2.13 12.08 4.91
N TYR A 174 2.44 12.99 4.00
CA TYR A 174 1.52 13.34 2.91
C TYR A 174 1.32 12.17 1.93
N ILE A 175 2.40 11.53 1.51
CA ILE A 175 2.34 10.45 0.51
C ILE A 175 1.61 9.21 1.05
N VAL A 176 1.86 8.83 2.30
CA VAL A 176 1.21 7.64 2.88
C VAL A 176 -0.30 7.80 3.07
N LYS A 177 -0.83 9.03 3.01
CA LYS A 177 -2.29 9.27 3.00
C LYS A 177 -2.97 8.60 1.82
N TYR A 178 -2.30 8.49 0.66
CA TYR A 178 -2.84 7.79 -0.51
C TYR A 178 -3.10 6.29 -0.27
N ILE A 179 -2.46 5.70 0.74
CA ILE A 179 -2.71 4.30 1.14
C ILE A 179 -4.01 4.19 1.95
N SER A 180 -4.27 5.17 2.82
CA SER A 180 -5.40 5.15 3.76
C SER A 180 -6.63 5.91 3.26
N LYS A 181 -6.46 6.81 2.28
CA LYS A 181 -7.55 7.61 1.70
C LYS A 181 -8.63 6.70 1.11
N ILE A 182 -9.88 7.02 1.41
CA ILE A 182 -11.03 6.44 0.74
C ILE A 182 -11.32 7.28 -0.50
N ASP A 183 -11.57 6.60 -1.59
CA ASP A 183 -12.14 7.21 -2.77
C ASP A 183 -13.65 6.93 -2.75
N GLU A 184 -14.45 7.95 -2.46
CA GLU A 184 -15.90 7.81 -2.33
C GLU A 184 -16.58 7.40 -3.65
N LYS A 185 -15.96 7.75 -4.77
CA LYS A 185 -16.45 7.40 -6.11
C LYS A 185 -16.02 5.98 -6.54
N HIS A 186 -14.95 5.47 -5.98
CA HIS A 186 -14.32 4.22 -6.37
C HIS A 186 -14.04 3.35 -5.15
N LYS A 187 -15.10 2.96 -4.43
CA LYS A 187 -15.01 2.25 -3.14
C LYS A 187 -14.25 0.93 -3.23
N GLU A 188 -14.38 0.24 -4.36
CA GLU A 188 -13.69 -1.02 -4.63
C GLU A 188 -12.26 -0.83 -5.18
N TYR A 189 -11.86 0.42 -5.49
CA TYR A 189 -10.50 0.68 -5.94
C TYR A 189 -9.48 0.47 -4.83
N LYS A 190 -8.44 -0.28 -5.14
CA LYS A 190 -7.29 -0.49 -4.25
C LYS A 190 -6.03 -0.03 -4.94
N GLY A 191 -5.48 1.08 -4.47
CA GLY A 191 -4.19 1.58 -4.94
C GLY A 191 -3.09 0.53 -4.76
N ARG A 192 -2.32 0.31 -5.82
CA ARG A 192 -1.17 -0.62 -5.82
C ARG A 192 0.11 0.16 -5.54
N ILE A 193 0.99 -0.44 -4.75
CA ILE A 193 2.30 0.13 -4.43
C ILE A 193 3.35 -0.60 -5.26
N TYR A 194 4.17 0.18 -5.95
CA TYR A 194 5.37 -0.27 -6.67
C TYR A 194 6.60 0.23 -5.93
N THR A 195 7.50 -0.66 -5.57
CA THR A 195 8.63 -0.29 -4.73
C THR A 195 9.87 -1.09 -5.06
N SER A 196 11.01 -0.43 -4.97
CA SER A 196 12.30 -1.09 -4.96
C SER A 196 12.46 -1.97 -3.73
N ASN A 197 13.20 -3.06 -3.87
CA ASN A 197 13.53 -3.92 -2.75
C ASN A 197 14.34 -3.18 -1.68
N GLY A 198 14.13 -3.52 -0.43
CA GLY A 198 14.94 -3.02 0.67
C GLY A 198 14.70 -1.55 1.05
N ILE A 199 13.56 -0.93 0.71
CA ILE A 199 13.21 0.39 1.25
C ILE A 199 13.20 0.34 2.78
N GLY A 200 14.01 1.22 3.41
CA GLY A 200 14.16 1.33 4.86
C GLY A 200 14.91 0.17 5.53
N ARG A 201 15.60 -0.68 4.76
CA ARG A 201 16.26 -1.88 5.31
C ARG A 201 17.34 -1.58 6.36
N GLU A 202 17.95 -0.41 6.31
CA GLU A 202 19.09 -0.05 7.16
C GLU A 202 18.70 0.15 8.65
N TYR A 203 17.40 0.24 8.94
CA TYR A 203 16.94 0.29 10.33
C TYR A 203 17.49 -0.86 11.18
N VAL A 204 17.54 -2.08 10.65
CA VAL A 204 17.98 -3.27 11.40
C VAL A 204 19.47 -3.23 11.78
N ASN A 205 20.23 -2.34 11.14
CA ASN A 205 21.67 -2.14 11.41
C ASN A 205 21.90 -0.97 12.38
N ARG A 206 20.87 -0.26 12.82
CA ARG A 206 20.98 0.86 13.75
C ARG A 206 20.94 0.39 15.19
N ASP A 207 21.58 1.18 16.08
CA ASP A 207 21.56 0.90 17.52
C ASP A 207 20.16 0.87 18.11
N ASP A 208 19.25 1.72 17.63
CA ASP A 208 17.84 1.74 18.06
C ASP A 208 17.15 0.38 17.84
N SER A 209 17.54 -0.37 16.80
CA SER A 209 16.96 -1.69 16.50
C SER A 209 17.36 -2.75 17.52
N LYS A 210 18.46 -2.54 18.26
CA LYS A 210 18.89 -3.41 19.35
C LYS A 210 17.88 -3.46 20.49
N LEU A 211 17.06 -2.40 20.65
CA LEU A 211 15.96 -2.37 21.60
C LEU A 211 14.82 -3.33 21.22
N ASN A 212 14.75 -3.74 19.96
CA ASN A 212 13.74 -4.66 19.46
C ASN A 212 14.18 -6.13 19.47
N VAL A 213 15.38 -6.46 19.92
CA VAL A 213 15.84 -7.86 20.03
C VAL A 213 14.88 -8.63 20.93
N TYR A 214 14.59 -9.88 20.55
CA TYR A 214 13.72 -10.75 21.34
C TYR A 214 14.27 -10.93 22.77
N ARG A 215 13.41 -10.73 23.73
CA ARG A 215 13.65 -10.99 25.16
C ARG A 215 12.50 -11.86 25.68
N LYS A 216 12.82 -12.78 26.54
CA LYS A 216 11.80 -13.62 27.18
C LYS A 216 10.92 -12.80 28.15
N GLU A 217 9.79 -13.35 28.54
CA GLU A 217 8.95 -12.84 29.63
C GLU A 217 8.30 -11.46 29.38
N GLY A 218 7.98 -11.15 28.11
CA GLY A 218 7.23 -9.95 27.75
C GLY A 218 8.06 -8.67 27.69
N GLU A 219 9.37 -8.74 27.84
CA GLU A 219 10.29 -7.59 27.79
C GLU A 219 10.64 -7.12 26.39
N THR A 220 10.19 -7.82 25.36
CA THR A 220 10.50 -7.47 23.96
C THR A 220 9.79 -6.18 23.56
N LYS A 221 10.54 -5.15 23.19
CA LYS A 221 9.98 -3.91 22.67
C LYS A 221 9.61 -4.06 21.19
N GLU A 222 8.32 -4.23 20.91
CA GLU A 222 7.81 -4.34 19.53
C GLU A 222 7.35 -3.00 18.95
N THR A 223 8.01 -1.89 19.32
CA THR A 223 7.69 -0.55 18.83
C THR A 223 8.90 0.11 18.18
N TYR A 224 8.62 1.05 17.28
CA TYR A 224 9.57 1.95 16.64
C TYR A 224 9.33 3.36 17.18
N THR A 225 10.37 4.04 17.61
CA THR A 225 10.30 5.43 18.06
C THR A 225 10.65 6.37 16.91
N THR A 226 9.74 7.27 16.56
CA THR A 226 9.96 8.31 15.55
C THR A 226 10.96 9.36 16.05
N ARG A 227 11.43 10.24 15.15
CA ARG A 227 12.28 11.38 15.55
C ARG A 227 11.62 12.35 16.55
N THR A 228 10.29 12.39 16.55
CA THR A 228 9.50 13.24 17.44
C THR A 228 9.12 12.54 18.75
N GLY A 229 9.69 11.36 19.02
CA GLY A 229 9.41 10.58 20.22
C GLY A 229 8.12 9.75 20.20
N VAL A 230 7.35 9.80 19.11
CA VAL A 230 6.11 9.01 19.00
C VAL A 230 6.44 7.55 18.77
N GLU A 231 5.87 6.67 19.58
CA GLU A 231 5.98 5.22 19.40
C GLU A 231 4.93 4.69 18.43
N LEU A 232 5.40 3.94 17.44
CA LEU A 232 4.58 3.24 16.45
C LEU A 232 4.87 1.74 16.54
N GLY A 233 3.88 0.90 16.27
CA GLY A 233 4.12 -0.54 16.19
C GLY A 233 5.19 -0.88 15.16
N LEU A 234 6.12 -1.76 15.51
CA LEU A 234 7.21 -2.18 14.64
C LEU A 234 6.65 -2.80 13.34
N PRO A 235 7.01 -2.27 12.15
CA PRO A 235 6.55 -2.80 10.87
C PRO A 235 6.83 -4.30 10.72
N VAL A 236 5.90 -5.01 10.10
CA VAL A 236 6.06 -6.47 9.83
C VAL A 236 7.37 -6.74 9.07
N TYR A 237 7.78 -5.82 8.20
CA TYR A 237 9.05 -5.92 7.48
C TYR A 237 10.25 -6.06 8.41
N TYR A 238 10.32 -5.28 9.50
CA TYR A 238 11.40 -5.35 10.49
C TYR A 238 11.24 -6.55 11.42
N ARG A 239 10.01 -6.85 11.86
CA ARG A 239 9.74 -8.04 12.66
C ARG A 239 10.21 -9.33 11.97
N ASN A 240 10.02 -9.43 10.66
CA ASN A 240 10.48 -10.59 9.88
C ASN A 240 11.99 -10.63 9.67
N LYS A 241 12.71 -9.55 9.95
CA LYS A 241 14.18 -9.48 9.85
C LYS A 241 14.85 -9.63 11.20
N ILE A 242 14.23 -9.15 12.26
CA ILE A 242 14.77 -9.15 13.62
C ILE A 242 14.45 -10.48 14.31
N TYR A 243 13.23 -10.99 14.14
CA TYR A 243 12.78 -12.21 14.82
C TYR A 243 12.79 -13.42 13.88
N ASN A 244 13.28 -14.53 14.37
CA ASN A 244 13.09 -15.84 13.72
C ASN A 244 11.64 -16.35 13.87
N GLU A 245 11.32 -17.52 13.32
CA GLU A 245 9.95 -18.06 13.35
C GLU A 245 9.48 -18.41 14.77
N ASP A 246 10.37 -18.97 15.58
CA ASP A 246 10.04 -19.39 16.95
C ASP A 246 9.85 -18.18 17.88
N GLU A 247 10.70 -17.16 17.75
CA GLU A 247 10.55 -15.90 18.50
C GLU A 247 9.24 -15.19 18.16
N ARG A 248 8.84 -15.16 16.88
CA ARG A 248 7.54 -14.59 16.49
C ARG A 248 6.36 -15.38 17.06
N GLU A 249 6.49 -16.68 17.16
CA GLU A 249 5.49 -17.55 17.76
C GLU A 249 5.38 -17.30 19.25
N SER A 250 6.52 -17.24 19.98
CA SER A 250 6.55 -16.89 21.39
C SER A 250 5.90 -15.53 21.66
N LEU A 251 6.27 -14.48 20.89
CA LEU A 251 5.66 -13.16 21.00
C LEU A 251 4.15 -13.16 20.69
N TRP A 252 3.69 -14.10 19.87
CA TRP A 252 2.26 -14.25 19.60
C TRP A 252 1.55 -14.91 20.77
N LEU A 253 2.12 -15.98 21.34
CA LEU A 253 1.58 -16.68 22.53
C LEU A 253 1.54 -15.74 23.73
N GLU A 254 2.60 -14.98 24.00
CA GLU A 254 2.63 -13.94 25.05
C GLU A 254 1.47 -12.94 24.91
N LYS A 255 1.11 -12.57 23.67
CA LYS A 255 -0.05 -11.69 23.43
C LYS A 255 -1.40 -12.38 23.66
N LEU A 256 -1.48 -13.67 23.42
CA LEU A 256 -2.70 -14.44 23.70
C LEU A 256 -2.88 -14.67 25.19
N ASP A 257 -1.76 -14.82 25.93
CA ASP A 257 -1.77 -15.03 27.38
C ASP A 257 -2.11 -13.76 28.15
N LYS A 258 -1.87 -12.57 27.53
CA LYS A 258 -2.34 -11.31 28.10
C LYS A 258 -3.86 -11.20 27.96
N GLU A 259 -4.55 -11.03 29.05
CA GLU A 259 -6.00 -10.81 29.13
C GLU A 259 -6.39 -9.41 28.63
N GLU A 260 -5.74 -8.98 27.54
CA GLU A 260 -5.89 -7.67 26.92
C GLU A 260 -6.15 -7.80 25.44
N ARG A 261 -7.11 -7.02 24.94
CA ARG A 261 -7.38 -6.88 23.51
C ARG A 261 -7.35 -5.41 23.12
N TYR A 262 -7.08 -5.15 21.83
CA TYR A 262 -7.00 -3.79 21.31
C TYR A 262 -7.91 -3.62 20.11
N VAL A 263 -8.81 -2.65 20.15
CA VAL A 263 -9.70 -2.29 19.05
C VAL A 263 -9.49 -0.81 18.70
N CYS A 264 -8.99 -0.52 17.52
CA CYS A 264 -8.71 0.86 17.06
C CYS A 264 -7.86 1.68 18.04
N GLY A 265 -6.90 1.03 18.72
CA GLY A 265 -6.02 1.69 19.71
C GLY A 265 -6.59 1.75 21.13
N VAL A 266 -7.84 1.37 21.33
CA VAL A 266 -8.43 1.26 22.67
C VAL A 266 -8.08 -0.11 23.25
N LYS A 267 -7.52 -0.11 24.44
CA LYS A 267 -7.25 -1.32 25.24
C LYS A 267 -8.53 -1.76 25.94
N VAL A 268 -8.81 -3.05 25.92
CA VAL A 268 -9.93 -3.69 26.62
C VAL A 268 -9.36 -4.83 27.44
N ASP A 269 -9.66 -4.86 28.72
CA ASP A 269 -9.41 -5.96 29.61
C ASP A 269 -10.45 -7.05 29.35
N ILE A 270 -10.02 -8.30 29.25
CA ILE A 270 -10.88 -9.46 29.04
C ILE A 270 -10.76 -10.53 30.14
N SER A 271 -10.15 -10.18 31.28
CA SER A 271 -9.98 -11.10 32.42
C SER A 271 -11.31 -11.60 32.97
N GLU A 272 -12.35 -10.76 32.94
CA GLU A 272 -13.71 -11.12 33.38
C GLU A 272 -14.64 -11.58 32.23
N GLY A 273 -14.14 -11.56 30.98
CA GLY A 273 -14.89 -11.99 29.79
C GLY A 273 -14.68 -11.10 28.57
N GLU A 274 -15.17 -11.53 27.44
CA GLU A 274 -14.95 -10.86 26.14
C GLU A 274 -16.13 -9.95 25.69
N GLU A 275 -17.16 -9.77 26.54
CA GLU A 275 -18.38 -9.04 26.14
C GLU A 275 -18.10 -7.57 25.77
N GLU A 276 -17.30 -6.88 26.59
CA GLU A 276 -16.94 -5.47 26.31
C GLU A 276 -16.10 -5.35 25.06
N TYR A 277 -15.21 -6.30 24.82
CA TYR A 277 -14.43 -6.34 23.59
C TYR A 277 -15.33 -6.48 22.35
N PHE A 278 -16.33 -7.36 22.38
CA PHE A 278 -17.24 -7.55 21.25
C PHE A 278 -18.14 -6.33 21.05
N LYS A 279 -18.67 -5.72 22.11
CA LYS A 279 -19.45 -4.47 22.03
C LYS A 279 -18.65 -3.35 21.38
N LEU A 280 -17.40 -3.13 21.83
CA LEU A 280 -16.54 -2.12 21.25
C LEU A 280 -16.19 -2.43 19.78
N LEU A 281 -15.94 -3.71 19.47
CA LEU A 281 -15.63 -4.15 18.11
C LEU A 281 -16.80 -3.85 17.16
N GLU A 282 -18.02 -4.07 17.57
CA GLU A 282 -19.23 -3.80 16.81
C GLU A 282 -19.41 -2.29 16.54
N VAL A 283 -19.29 -1.46 17.58
CA VAL A 283 -19.31 0.00 17.43
C VAL A 283 -18.23 0.49 16.42
N LYS A 284 -17.03 -0.10 16.45
CA LYS A 284 -15.96 0.27 15.52
C LYS A 284 -16.19 -0.27 14.12
N ARG A 285 -16.88 -1.39 13.95
CA ARG A 285 -17.32 -1.91 12.65
C ARG A 285 -18.36 -0.99 12.02
N ASP A 286 -19.33 -0.52 12.79
CA ASP A 286 -20.32 0.44 12.33
C ASP A 286 -19.70 1.78 11.93
N TYR A 287 -18.75 2.27 12.73
CA TYR A 287 -17.97 3.44 12.37
C TYR A 287 -17.20 3.22 11.06
N ASN A 288 -16.56 2.06 10.88
CA ASN A 288 -15.86 1.68 9.67
C ASN A 288 -16.77 1.72 8.43
N LYS A 289 -17.98 1.16 8.54
CA LYS A 289 -19.01 1.18 7.47
C LYS A 289 -19.44 2.61 7.14
N ARG A 290 -19.79 3.41 8.14
CA ARG A 290 -20.18 4.83 7.97
C ARG A 290 -19.12 5.66 7.28
N MET A 291 -17.84 5.42 7.57
CA MET A 291 -16.71 6.08 6.94
C MET A 291 -16.38 5.53 5.53
N GLY A 292 -17.14 4.57 5.01
CA GLY A 292 -16.95 4.00 3.67
C GLY A 292 -15.77 3.05 3.52
N TYR A 293 -15.17 2.58 4.62
CA TYR A 293 -14.14 1.55 4.56
C TYR A 293 -14.75 0.18 4.30
N GLY A 294 -14.02 -0.65 3.54
CA GLY A 294 -14.45 -2.02 3.26
C GLY A 294 -14.42 -2.92 4.50
N ASP A 295 -15.28 -3.92 4.47
CA ASP A 295 -15.40 -4.99 5.44
C ASP A 295 -14.94 -6.34 4.83
N ASP A 296 -15.32 -7.45 5.42
CA ASP A 296 -15.05 -8.79 4.89
C ASP A 296 -16.12 -9.27 3.91
N GLU A 297 -17.21 -8.52 3.76
CA GLU A 297 -18.27 -8.83 2.79
C GLU A 297 -17.77 -8.64 1.35
N LYS A 298 -18.17 -9.55 0.50
CA LYS A 298 -17.92 -9.46 -0.94
C LYS A 298 -19.19 -8.90 -1.60
N ASN A 299 -19.24 -7.58 -1.75
CA ASN A 299 -20.31 -6.96 -2.52
C ASN A 299 -20.07 -7.16 -4.02
N TRP A 300 -20.54 -8.28 -4.56
CA TRP A 300 -20.38 -8.64 -5.98
C TRP A 300 -21.13 -7.67 -6.91
N GLU A 301 -22.28 -7.16 -6.49
CA GLU A 301 -23.08 -6.22 -7.27
C GLU A 301 -22.38 -4.87 -7.40
N LEU A 302 -21.91 -4.30 -6.28
CA LEU A 302 -21.13 -3.06 -6.29
C LEU A 302 -19.87 -3.21 -7.15
N LYS A 303 -19.14 -4.30 -6.99
CA LYS A 303 -17.93 -4.57 -7.79
C LYS A 303 -18.25 -4.68 -9.29
N ARG A 304 -19.34 -5.35 -9.65
CA ARG A 304 -19.80 -5.48 -11.04
C ARG A 304 -20.19 -4.12 -11.60
N TYR A 305 -20.96 -3.35 -10.86
CA TYR A 305 -21.37 -1.99 -11.23
C TYR A 305 -20.15 -1.06 -11.44
N GLU A 306 -19.25 -1.00 -10.49
CA GLU A 306 -18.06 -0.16 -10.61
C GLU A 306 -17.16 -0.57 -11.79
N ASN A 307 -17.00 -1.87 -12.05
CA ASN A 307 -16.26 -2.35 -13.22
C ASN A 307 -16.95 -1.97 -14.54
N GLN A 308 -18.28 -2.09 -14.63
CA GLN A 308 -19.03 -1.68 -15.83
C GLN A 308 -18.92 -0.16 -16.04
N ARG A 309 -19.13 0.63 -14.99
CA ARG A 309 -18.97 2.08 -15.03
C ARG A 309 -17.57 2.47 -15.48
N ARG A 310 -16.53 1.81 -14.95
CA ARG A 310 -15.15 2.05 -15.34
C ARG A 310 -14.88 1.77 -16.82
N ASN A 311 -15.45 0.70 -17.34
CA ASN A 311 -15.35 0.37 -18.77
C ASN A 311 -16.05 1.41 -19.64
N LEU A 312 -17.26 1.90 -19.27
CA LEU A 312 -17.95 2.96 -19.99
C LEU A 312 -17.13 4.26 -20.04
N ILE A 313 -16.61 4.71 -18.90
CA ILE A 313 -15.76 5.91 -18.84
C ILE A 313 -14.53 5.75 -19.75
N LYS A 314 -13.93 4.57 -19.77
CA LYS A 314 -12.81 4.26 -20.68
C LYS A 314 -13.24 4.38 -22.14
N MET A 315 -14.35 3.77 -22.53
CA MET A 315 -14.86 3.83 -23.90
C MET A 315 -15.15 5.26 -24.34
N GLU A 316 -15.77 6.08 -23.48
CA GLU A 316 -16.00 7.49 -23.75
C GLU A 316 -14.71 8.29 -23.96
N ARG A 317 -13.67 8.01 -23.13
CA ARG A 317 -12.36 8.67 -23.30
C ARG A 317 -11.70 8.30 -24.62
N ILE A 318 -11.74 7.02 -24.98
CA ILE A 318 -11.20 6.53 -26.26
C ILE A 318 -11.96 7.17 -27.41
N LYS A 319 -13.31 7.19 -27.37
CA LYS A 319 -14.12 7.84 -28.39
C LYS A 319 -13.75 9.30 -28.56
N LYS A 320 -13.67 10.07 -27.46
CA LYS A 320 -13.27 11.47 -27.49
C LYS A 320 -11.86 11.70 -28.06
N LEU A 321 -10.93 10.74 -27.85
CA LEU A 321 -9.60 10.78 -28.43
C LEU A 321 -9.67 10.66 -29.95
N TYR A 322 -10.36 9.65 -30.49
CA TYR A 322 -10.51 9.44 -31.92
C TYR A 322 -11.30 10.54 -32.60
N ASP A 323 -12.40 11.04 -31.98
CA ASP A 323 -13.19 12.15 -32.53
C ASP A 323 -12.34 13.44 -32.66
N LYS A 324 -11.39 13.64 -31.74
CA LYS A 324 -10.45 14.76 -31.80
C LYS A 324 -9.39 14.57 -32.89
N GLU A 325 -8.85 13.35 -33.05
CA GLU A 325 -7.85 13.02 -34.08
C GLU A 325 -8.44 13.06 -35.47
N THR A 326 -9.73 12.68 -35.65
CA THR A 326 -10.45 12.71 -36.93
C THR A 326 -11.09 14.05 -37.26
N GLY A 327 -10.94 15.06 -36.39
CA GLY A 327 -11.49 16.42 -36.61
C GLY A 327 -13.02 16.53 -36.43
N GLN A 328 -13.71 15.50 -35.97
CA GLN A 328 -15.16 15.53 -35.76
C GLN A 328 -15.62 16.45 -34.60
N ILE A 329 -14.74 16.78 -33.65
CA ILE A 329 -15.04 17.72 -32.56
C ILE A 329 -14.87 19.19 -32.97
N GLY A 330 -14.19 19.47 -34.09
CA GLY A 330 -13.91 20.84 -34.55
C GLY A 330 -15.10 21.60 -35.18
N ARG A 331 -16.22 20.92 -35.47
CA ARG A 331 -17.32 21.50 -36.26
C ARG A 331 -18.56 21.98 -35.49
N LYS A 332 -18.55 21.98 -34.16
CA LYS A 332 -19.70 22.42 -33.34
C LYS A 332 -19.52 23.79 -32.68
N LYS A 333 -18.72 24.69 -33.21
CA LYS A 333 -18.66 26.10 -32.77
C LYS A 333 -18.49 27.02 -33.97
N VAL A 334 -19.45 27.08 -34.87
CA VAL A 334 -19.78 28.27 -35.65
C VAL A 334 -21.23 28.09 -36.11
N ASN A 335 -22.17 28.50 -35.30
CA ASN A 335 -23.41 29.11 -35.75
C ASN A 335 -24.10 29.79 -34.57
N LYS A 336 -23.93 31.13 -34.59
CA LYS A 336 -24.68 32.18 -33.93
C LYS A 336 -24.72 32.18 -32.40
#